data_276b63f700ff6f30a10787095f65e435
#
_entry.id   276b63f700ff6f30a10787095f65e435
#
_cell.length_a   1.000
_cell.length_b   1.000
_cell.length_c   1.000
_cell.angle_alpha   90.00
_cell.angle_beta   90.00
_cell.angle_gamma   90.00
#
_symmetry.space_group_name_H-M   'P 1'
#
loop_
_entity.id
_entity.type
_entity.pdbx_description
1 polymer ?
#
loop_
_entity_poly.entity_id
_entity_poly.type
_entity_poly.pdbx_seq_one_letter_code
_entity_poly.pdbx_strand_id
1 'polypeptide(L)'
;NEFSQVSTFVQTNKGVSAARNTGIQQAKGDWIVFLDSDDSWVPEKLATQVRALQQAPELKVCHTEEIWIRNGIRVNAMHKHKKSGGWIFKQCLPLCAMSPSSMMIHRTVFDDVGLFDENLPACEDYDLWLRITAKYPVLFLEQPLIKKFGGHEDQLSHKYWGMDRFRIQALGKIITQPGLSIENKQDAIKMLVKKAKIFRNGALKRDKIESAQLYQQLIDRYQD
;
A
#
# COMPACT_ATOMS: atom_id res chain seq x y z
N ASN A 1 -25.55 -13.42 -17.46
CA ASN A 1 -24.76 -13.13 -16.26
C ASN A 1 -25.51 -13.66 -15.04
N GLU A 2 -24.90 -14.59 -14.33
CA GLU A 2 -25.42 -15.16 -13.08
C GLU A 2 -25.53 -14.08 -11.97
N PHE A 3 -24.82 -12.96 -12.14
CA PHE A 3 -24.81 -11.80 -11.24
C PHE A 3 -25.10 -10.51 -12.01
N SER A 4 -26.35 -10.08 -12.05
CA SER A 4 -26.80 -8.88 -12.77
C SER A 4 -26.18 -7.56 -12.23
N GLN A 5 -25.59 -7.59 -11.03
CA GLN A 5 -24.96 -6.44 -10.37
C GLN A 5 -23.47 -6.31 -10.67
N VAL A 6 -22.87 -7.28 -11.37
CA VAL A 6 -21.43 -7.29 -11.69
C VAL A 6 -21.20 -6.68 -13.06
N SER A 7 -20.34 -5.67 -13.12
CA SER A 7 -19.83 -5.09 -14.37
C SER A 7 -18.42 -5.60 -14.63
N THR A 8 -18.17 -6.10 -15.83
CA THR A 8 -16.85 -6.60 -16.24
C THR A 8 -16.23 -5.63 -17.23
N PHE A 9 -14.96 -5.26 -16.99
CA PHE A 9 -14.18 -4.39 -17.87
C PHE A 9 -12.93 -5.14 -18.35
N VAL A 10 -12.73 -5.18 -19.67
CA VAL A 10 -11.55 -5.81 -20.29
C VAL A 10 -10.62 -4.73 -20.80
N GLN A 11 -9.34 -4.84 -20.47
CA GLN A 11 -8.31 -3.93 -20.93
C GLN A 11 -7.02 -4.68 -21.29
N THR A 12 -6.15 -4.03 -22.06
CA THR A 12 -4.78 -4.53 -22.25
C THR A 12 -4.05 -4.56 -20.91
N ASN A 13 -3.27 -5.62 -20.66
CA ASN A 13 -2.53 -5.76 -19.42
C ASN A 13 -1.46 -4.64 -19.29
N LYS A 14 -1.69 -3.73 -18.34
CA LYS A 14 -0.78 -2.64 -17.95
C LYS A 14 -0.40 -2.72 -16.45
N GLY A 15 -0.58 -3.88 -15.84
CA GLY A 15 -0.29 -4.10 -14.43
C GLY A 15 -1.47 -3.82 -13.49
N VAL A 16 -1.25 -4.12 -12.21
CA VAL A 16 -2.28 -4.05 -11.17
C VAL A 16 -2.78 -2.62 -10.90
N SER A 17 -1.89 -1.62 -10.97
CA SER A 17 -2.25 -0.20 -10.82
C SER A 17 -3.29 0.23 -11.85
N ALA A 18 -3.04 -0.07 -13.13
CA ALA A 18 -3.96 0.27 -14.21
C ALA A 18 -5.32 -0.42 -14.07
N ALA A 19 -5.33 -1.69 -13.63
CA ALA A 19 -6.57 -2.41 -13.38
C ALA A 19 -7.37 -1.79 -12.23
N ARG A 20 -6.73 -1.48 -11.10
CA ARG A 20 -7.39 -0.82 -9.96
C ARG A 20 -7.86 0.60 -10.32
N ASN A 21 -7.08 1.37 -11.08
CA ASN A 21 -7.46 2.71 -11.54
C ASN A 21 -8.71 2.66 -12.44
N THR A 22 -8.77 1.71 -13.36
CA THR A 22 -9.98 1.48 -14.17
C THR A 22 -11.19 1.16 -13.27
N GLY A 23 -11.02 0.28 -12.28
CA GLY A 23 -12.07 -0.03 -11.31
C GLY A 23 -12.55 1.20 -10.53
N ILE A 24 -11.64 2.04 -10.04
CA ILE A 24 -11.99 3.29 -9.33
C ILE A 24 -12.79 4.23 -10.23
N GLN A 25 -12.36 4.43 -11.48
CA GLN A 25 -13.00 5.31 -12.45
C GLN A 25 -14.42 4.84 -12.83
N GLN A 26 -14.62 3.54 -12.92
CA GLN A 26 -15.90 2.93 -13.29
C GLN A 26 -16.86 2.73 -12.11
N ALA A 27 -16.35 2.75 -10.89
CA ALA A 27 -17.15 2.59 -9.69
C ALA A 27 -18.14 3.76 -9.52
N LYS A 28 -19.38 3.47 -9.11
CA LYS A 28 -20.44 4.45 -8.91
C LYS A 28 -20.70 4.78 -7.43
N GLY A 29 -20.23 3.94 -6.52
CA GLY A 29 -20.43 4.09 -5.09
C GLY A 29 -19.53 5.19 -4.49
N ASP A 30 -19.87 5.70 -3.33
CA ASP A 30 -19.07 6.69 -2.59
C ASP A 30 -17.87 6.04 -1.91
N TRP A 31 -17.98 4.77 -1.59
CA TRP A 31 -16.92 3.99 -0.97
C TRP A 31 -16.32 3.00 -1.95
N ILE A 32 -14.99 3.08 -2.10
CA ILE A 32 -14.20 2.19 -2.94
C ILE A 32 -13.55 1.13 -2.05
N VAL A 33 -13.67 -0.12 -2.46
CA VAL A 33 -13.04 -1.28 -1.82
C VAL A 33 -12.33 -2.11 -2.87
N PHE A 34 -11.27 -2.79 -2.48
CA PHE A 34 -10.48 -3.65 -3.36
C PHE A 34 -10.53 -5.09 -2.86
N LEU A 35 -10.44 -6.01 -3.78
CA LEU A 35 -10.24 -7.43 -3.49
C LEU A 35 -9.23 -7.98 -4.48
N ASP A 36 -8.06 -8.36 -3.98
CA ASP A 36 -7.04 -9.04 -4.78
C ASP A 36 -7.55 -10.45 -5.14
N SER A 37 -7.21 -10.95 -6.31
CA SER A 37 -7.77 -12.19 -6.88
C SER A 37 -7.44 -13.45 -6.07
N ASP A 38 -6.41 -13.37 -5.23
CA ASP A 38 -5.94 -14.43 -4.34
C ASP A 38 -6.44 -14.28 -2.90
N ASP A 39 -7.21 -13.21 -2.58
CA ASP A 39 -7.77 -12.97 -1.26
C ASP A 39 -9.27 -13.32 -1.18
N SER A 40 -9.83 -13.38 0.02
CA SER A 40 -11.27 -13.46 0.24
C SER A 40 -11.73 -12.62 1.42
N TRP A 41 -12.94 -12.07 1.32
CA TRP A 41 -13.59 -11.38 2.43
C TRP A 41 -14.42 -12.36 3.28
N VAL A 42 -14.56 -12.06 4.56
CA VAL A 42 -15.62 -12.66 5.35
C VAL A 42 -16.94 -11.95 5.03
N PRO A 43 -18.10 -12.63 5.14
CA PRO A 43 -19.40 -12.07 4.72
C PRO A 43 -19.73 -10.73 5.35
N GLU A 44 -19.33 -10.50 6.60
CA GLU A 44 -19.67 -9.31 7.38
C GLU A 44 -18.79 -8.10 7.08
N LYS A 45 -17.71 -8.23 6.26
CA LYS A 45 -16.70 -7.19 6.07
C LYS A 45 -17.30 -5.84 5.69
N LEU A 46 -18.08 -5.78 4.63
CA LEU A 46 -18.61 -4.51 4.13
C LEU A 46 -19.57 -3.88 5.14
N ALA A 47 -20.48 -4.65 5.68
CA ALA A 47 -21.46 -4.16 6.66
C ALA A 47 -20.75 -3.63 7.93
N THR A 48 -19.71 -4.31 8.38
CA THR A 48 -18.95 -3.91 9.56
C THR A 48 -18.17 -2.61 9.32
N GLN A 49 -17.48 -2.47 8.19
CA GLN A 49 -16.75 -1.25 7.84
C GLN A 49 -17.69 -0.06 7.64
N VAL A 50 -18.81 -0.24 6.94
CA VAL A 50 -19.81 0.83 6.73
C VAL A 50 -20.37 1.30 8.07
N ARG A 51 -20.78 0.38 8.95
CA ARG A 51 -21.29 0.73 10.29
C ARG A 51 -20.27 1.50 11.11
N ALA A 52 -19.01 1.10 11.08
CA ALA A 52 -17.95 1.77 11.82
C ALA A 52 -17.68 3.19 11.28
N LEU A 53 -17.69 3.36 9.96
CA LEU A 53 -17.53 4.67 9.33
C LEU A 53 -18.75 5.59 9.54
N GLN A 54 -19.95 5.03 9.64
CA GLN A 54 -21.14 5.80 10.02
C GLN A 54 -21.07 6.33 11.46
N GLN A 55 -20.36 5.63 12.35
CA GLN A 55 -20.10 6.07 13.73
C GLN A 55 -18.94 7.07 13.84
N ALA A 56 -18.12 7.19 12.80
CA ALA A 56 -16.99 8.12 12.70
C ALA A 56 -17.02 8.85 11.34
N PRO A 57 -18.04 9.71 11.10
CA PRO A 57 -18.31 10.29 9.79
C PRO A 57 -17.22 11.25 9.29
N GLU A 58 -16.34 11.71 10.17
CA GLU A 58 -15.17 12.52 9.84
C GLU A 58 -14.05 11.69 9.17
N LEU A 59 -14.07 10.35 9.32
CA LEU A 59 -13.07 9.45 8.77
C LEU A 59 -13.46 8.98 7.36
N LYS A 60 -12.51 9.04 6.45
CA LYS A 60 -12.68 8.69 5.04
C LYS A 60 -11.94 7.43 4.62
N VAL A 61 -11.18 6.84 5.52
CA VAL A 61 -10.31 5.69 5.24
C VAL A 61 -10.45 4.69 6.38
N CYS A 62 -10.72 3.44 6.03
CA CYS A 62 -10.83 2.34 7.00
C CYS A 62 -10.08 1.12 6.50
N HIS A 63 -9.41 0.42 7.39
CA HIS A 63 -8.87 -0.91 7.13
C HIS A 63 -9.14 -1.86 8.30
N THR A 64 -8.93 -3.15 8.04
CA THR A 64 -9.23 -4.20 9.00
C THR A 64 -8.01 -5.05 9.30
N GLU A 65 -8.09 -5.82 10.39
CA GLU A 65 -7.16 -6.93 10.60
C GLU A 65 -7.41 -8.03 9.57
N GLU A 66 -6.47 -8.95 9.44
CA GLU A 66 -6.45 -10.00 8.42
C GLU A 66 -5.96 -11.35 8.97
N ILE A 67 -6.48 -12.43 8.40
CA ILE A 67 -6.01 -13.79 8.65
C ILE A 67 -5.08 -14.17 7.51
N TRP A 68 -3.86 -14.55 7.85
CA TRP A 68 -2.87 -15.00 6.86
C TRP A 68 -2.92 -16.51 6.73
N ILE A 69 -3.04 -16.98 5.49
CA ILE A 69 -3.02 -18.39 5.13
C ILE A 69 -1.88 -18.61 4.14
N ARG A 70 -0.95 -19.49 4.47
CA ARG A 70 0.15 -19.83 3.59
C ARG A 70 0.17 -21.35 3.40
N ASN A 71 0.13 -21.80 2.15
CA ASN A 71 0.05 -23.23 1.80
C ASN A 71 -1.08 -23.96 2.56
N GLY A 72 -2.25 -23.32 2.67
CA GLY A 72 -3.42 -23.87 3.38
C GLY A 72 -3.37 -23.79 4.90
N ILE A 73 -2.30 -23.30 5.49
CA ILE A 73 -2.11 -23.24 6.95
C ILE A 73 -2.19 -21.78 7.42
N ARG A 74 -2.96 -21.53 8.49
CA ARG A 74 -3.00 -20.21 9.14
C ARG A 74 -1.63 -19.90 9.76
N VAL A 75 -1.07 -18.74 9.44
CA VAL A 75 0.19 -18.25 10.00
C VAL A 75 -0.06 -16.95 10.79
N ASN A 76 0.69 -16.78 11.87
CA ASN A 76 0.62 -15.54 12.64
C ASN A 76 1.44 -14.44 11.95
N ALA A 77 0.89 -13.22 11.95
CA ALA A 77 1.64 -12.05 11.51
C ALA A 77 2.85 -11.80 12.43
N MET A 78 3.98 -11.42 11.83
CA MET A 78 5.12 -10.97 12.62
C MET A 78 4.82 -9.60 13.27
N HIS A 79 5.47 -9.28 14.38
CA HIS A 79 5.30 -8.00 15.09
C HIS A 79 5.44 -6.76 14.19
N LYS A 80 6.31 -6.83 13.19
CA LYS A 80 6.49 -5.72 12.21
C LYS A 80 5.26 -5.45 11.33
N HIS A 81 4.28 -6.36 11.31
CA HIS A 81 3.02 -6.22 10.56
C HIS A 81 1.84 -5.84 11.47
N LYS A 82 2.12 -5.46 12.73
CA LYS A 82 1.06 -4.97 13.62
C LYS A 82 0.39 -3.75 13.00
N LYS A 83 -0.92 -3.84 12.87
CA LYS A 83 -1.76 -2.77 12.30
C LYS A 83 -2.19 -1.79 13.39
N SER A 84 -2.55 -0.59 12.98
CA SER A 84 -3.04 0.47 13.87
C SER A 84 -3.93 1.45 13.11
N GLY A 85 -4.63 2.31 13.84
CA GLY A 85 -5.42 3.42 13.30
C GLY A 85 -4.89 4.79 13.72
N GLY A 86 -5.58 5.84 13.31
CA GLY A 86 -5.20 7.22 13.54
C GLY A 86 -4.22 7.76 12.50
N TRP A 87 -3.33 8.64 12.89
CA TRP A 87 -2.29 9.22 12.03
C TRP A 87 -1.10 8.25 11.92
N ILE A 88 -1.16 7.33 10.97
CA ILE A 88 -0.22 6.20 10.85
C ILE A 88 0.83 6.36 9.76
N PHE A 89 1.09 7.58 9.26
CA PHE A 89 2.09 7.82 8.23
C PHE A 89 3.45 7.19 8.58
N LYS A 90 3.92 7.44 9.79
CA LYS A 90 5.20 6.93 10.29
C LYS A 90 5.26 5.39 10.33
N GLN A 91 4.16 4.75 10.69
CA GLN A 91 4.03 3.29 10.70
C GLN A 91 4.04 2.69 9.29
N CYS A 92 3.60 3.45 8.28
CA CYS A 92 3.62 3.03 6.88
C CYS A 92 5.01 3.13 6.22
N LEU A 93 5.95 3.93 6.76
CA LEU A 93 7.25 4.15 6.14
C LEU A 93 8.12 2.87 6.01
N PRO A 94 8.20 1.95 6.99
CA PRO A 94 9.08 0.78 6.88
C PRO A 94 8.63 -0.23 5.83
N LEU A 95 7.32 -0.45 5.70
CA LEU A 95 6.72 -1.48 4.85
C LEU A 95 5.25 -1.16 4.54
N CYS A 96 4.63 -1.89 3.61
CA CYS A 96 3.21 -1.79 3.36
C CYS A 96 2.44 -2.29 4.59
N ALA A 97 1.79 -1.37 5.32
CA ALA A 97 1.10 -1.66 6.57
C ALA A 97 -0.34 -2.15 6.36
N MET A 98 -0.93 -1.86 5.21
CA MET A 98 -2.33 -2.17 4.88
C MET A 98 -2.38 -2.91 3.54
N SER A 99 -3.13 -4.02 3.46
CA SER A 99 -3.37 -4.68 2.19
C SER A 99 -4.57 -4.05 1.47
N PRO A 100 -4.56 -3.95 0.13
CA PRO A 100 -5.68 -3.40 -0.62
C PRO A 100 -7.01 -4.09 -0.28
N SER A 101 -7.02 -5.40 -0.13
CA SER A 101 -8.23 -6.18 0.20
C SER A 101 -8.85 -5.81 1.56
N SER A 102 -8.11 -5.18 2.46
CA SER A 102 -8.61 -4.72 3.77
C SER A 102 -9.25 -3.34 3.73
N MET A 103 -8.93 -2.55 2.70
CA MET A 103 -9.28 -1.13 2.64
C MET A 103 -10.74 -0.88 2.28
N MET A 104 -11.28 0.23 2.84
CA MET A 104 -12.47 0.93 2.39
C MET A 104 -12.17 2.43 2.42
N ILE A 105 -12.28 3.10 1.28
CA ILE A 105 -11.80 4.47 1.07
C ILE A 105 -12.92 5.26 0.41
N HIS A 106 -13.27 6.43 0.97
CA HIS A 106 -14.21 7.34 0.34
C HIS A 106 -13.61 7.91 -0.96
N ARG A 107 -14.39 7.97 -2.05
CA ARG A 107 -13.88 8.36 -3.38
C ARG A 107 -13.19 9.71 -3.42
N THR A 108 -13.66 10.69 -2.62
CA THR A 108 -13.04 12.01 -2.54
C THR A 108 -11.58 12.01 -2.07
N VAL A 109 -11.12 10.92 -1.46
CA VAL A 109 -9.72 10.75 -1.10
C VAL A 109 -8.86 10.64 -2.36
N PHE A 110 -9.35 9.92 -3.38
CA PHE A 110 -8.63 9.80 -4.66
C PHE A 110 -8.60 11.10 -5.45
N ASP A 111 -9.63 11.96 -5.30
CA ASP A 111 -9.63 13.30 -5.91
C ASP A 111 -8.51 14.17 -5.32
N ASP A 112 -8.20 14.00 -4.04
CA ASP A 112 -7.19 14.79 -3.32
C ASP A 112 -5.76 14.21 -3.42
N VAL A 113 -5.59 12.89 -3.34
CA VAL A 113 -4.27 12.27 -3.32
C VAL A 113 -3.87 11.63 -4.66
N GLY A 114 -4.79 11.51 -5.60
CA GLY A 114 -4.60 10.82 -6.89
C GLY A 114 -4.75 9.30 -6.80
N LEU A 115 -4.63 8.65 -7.94
CA LEU A 115 -4.81 7.22 -8.14
C LEU A 115 -3.52 6.43 -7.87
N PHE A 116 -3.54 5.11 -8.10
CA PHE A 116 -2.34 4.28 -8.09
C PHE A 116 -1.37 4.73 -9.20
N ASP A 117 -0.07 4.75 -8.90
CA ASP A 117 0.96 5.08 -9.88
C ASP A 117 1.20 3.89 -10.82
N GLU A 118 0.85 4.04 -12.09
CA GLU A 118 1.00 3.01 -13.12
C GLU A 118 2.47 2.79 -13.55
N ASN A 119 3.38 3.71 -13.17
CA ASN A 119 4.81 3.56 -13.42
C ASN A 119 5.52 2.73 -12.34
N LEU A 120 4.83 2.39 -11.26
CA LEU A 120 5.34 1.50 -10.22
C LEU A 120 4.91 0.05 -10.50
N PRO A 121 5.83 -0.82 -10.92
CA PRO A 121 5.50 -2.21 -11.22
C PRO A 121 5.24 -3.05 -9.96
N ALA A 122 5.60 -2.53 -8.79
CA ALA A 122 5.36 -3.10 -7.48
C ALA A 122 5.42 -2.02 -6.40
N CYS A 123 4.84 -2.27 -5.22
CA CYS A 123 4.69 -1.30 -4.12
C CYS A 123 3.85 -0.07 -4.51
N GLU A 124 2.97 -0.21 -5.47
CA GLU A 124 1.98 0.80 -5.86
C GLU A 124 1.00 1.11 -4.73
N ASP A 125 0.68 0.10 -3.94
CA ASP A 125 -0.11 0.20 -2.73
C ASP A 125 0.63 1.00 -1.64
N TYR A 126 1.90 0.71 -1.42
CA TYR A 126 2.74 1.46 -0.49
C TYR A 126 2.82 2.96 -0.86
N ASP A 127 3.01 3.29 -2.14
CA ASP A 127 3.01 4.67 -2.64
C ASP A 127 1.68 5.38 -2.33
N LEU A 128 0.56 4.74 -2.62
CA LEU A 128 -0.76 5.31 -2.37
C LEU A 128 -1.02 5.47 -0.87
N TRP A 129 -0.65 4.48 -0.05
CA TRP A 129 -0.85 4.58 1.41
C TRP A 129 -0.02 5.69 2.05
N LEU A 130 1.19 5.96 1.57
CA LEU A 130 1.96 7.13 2.03
C LEU A 130 1.24 8.45 1.72
N ARG A 131 0.68 8.59 0.51
CA ARG A 131 -0.07 9.81 0.15
C ARG A 131 -1.35 9.97 0.97
N ILE A 132 -2.08 8.89 1.19
CA ILE A 132 -3.30 8.89 2.00
C ILE A 132 -2.97 9.21 3.46
N THR A 133 -2.07 8.47 4.09
CA THR A 133 -1.79 8.60 5.53
C THR A 133 -1.06 9.89 5.90
N ALA A 134 -0.47 10.58 4.91
CA ALA A 134 0.06 11.93 5.09
C ALA A 134 -1.04 12.98 5.31
N LYS A 135 -2.28 12.73 4.83
CA LYS A 135 -3.39 13.68 4.83
C LYS A 135 -4.60 13.24 5.64
N TYR A 136 -4.78 11.94 5.81
CA TYR A 136 -5.99 11.36 6.42
C TYR A 136 -5.65 10.44 7.57
N PRO A 137 -6.34 10.57 8.71
CA PRO A 137 -6.34 9.54 9.74
C PRO A 137 -7.12 8.32 9.25
N VAL A 138 -6.74 7.15 9.72
CA VAL A 138 -7.28 5.87 9.27
C VAL A 138 -8.04 5.18 10.40
N LEU A 139 -9.26 4.74 10.15
CA LEU A 139 -9.99 3.87 11.07
C LEU A 139 -9.44 2.44 10.97
N PHE A 140 -9.03 1.89 12.08
CA PHE A 140 -8.61 0.48 12.15
C PHE A 140 -9.63 -0.36 12.91
N LEU A 141 -10.09 -1.44 12.28
CA LEU A 141 -10.95 -2.44 12.90
C LEU A 141 -10.10 -3.67 13.24
N GLU A 142 -9.98 -3.97 14.53
CA GLU A 142 -9.20 -5.11 15.02
C GLU A 142 -9.79 -6.47 14.62
N GLN A 143 -11.04 -6.48 14.14
CA GLN A 143 -11.69 -7.68 13.63
C GLN A 143 -11.04 -8.13 12.33
N PRO A 144 -10.59 -9.40 12.20
CA PRO A 144 -10.03 -9.91 10.97
C PRO A 144 -11.15 -10.22 9.95
N LEU A 145 -11.28 -9.33 8.98
CA LEU A 145 -12.38 -9.35 7.99
C LEU A 145 -11.94 -9.79 6.60
N ILE A 146 -10.66 -10.13 6.42
CA ILE A 146 -10.16 -10.75 5.19
C ILE A 146 -9.32 -11.99 5.52
N LYS A 147 -9.28 -12.93 4.56
CA LYS A 147 -8.34 -14.04 4.51
C LYS A 147 -7.40 -13.76 3.36
N LYS A 148 -6.13 -13.56 3.71
CA LYS A 148 -5.05 -13.31 2.77
C LYS A 148 -4.30 -14.59 2.51
N PHE A 149 -4.32 -15.03 1.26
CA PHE A 149 -3.65 -16.25 0.85
C PHE A 149 -2.27 -15.90 0.25
N GLY A 150 -1.30 -16.74 0.52
CA GLY A 150 0.05 -16.56 0.01
C GLY A 150 0.83 -17.86 -0.04
N GLY A 151 2.03 -17.81 -0.65
CA GLY A 151 2.89 -18.97 -0.84
C GLY A 151 2.76 -19.61 -2.22
N HIS A 152 1.98 -19.03 -3.14
CA HIS A 152 1.92 -19.44 -4.54
C HIS A 152 3.00 -18.74 -5.37
N GLU A 153 3.43 -19.38 -6.46
CA GLU A 153 4.61 -18.96 -7.26
C GLU A 153 4.40 -17.66 -8.03
N ASP A 154 3.17 -17.34 -8.42
CA ASP A 154 2.81 -16.18 -9.22
C ASP A 154 2.59 -14.89 -8.40
N GLN A 155 2.88 -14.90 -7.08
CA GLN A 155 2.82 -13.71 -6.26
C GLN A 155 3.71 -12.59 -6.79
N LEU A 156 3.17 -11.39 -6.93
CA LEU A 156 3.88 -10.20 -7.42
C LEU A 156 5.17 -9.92 -6.63
N SER A 157 5.16 -10.22 -5.32
CA SER A 157 6.32 -10.06 -4.45
C SER A 157 7.50 -10.99 -4.80
N HIS A 158 7.25 -12.10 -5.51
CA HIS A 158 8.28 -13.02 -5.98
C HIS A 158 8.82 -12.61 -7.36
N LYS A 159 8.00 -11.93 -8.17
CA LYS A 159 8.37 -11.50 -9.53
C LYS A 159 9.51 -10.48 -9.54
N TYR A 160 9.59 -9.63 -8.51
CA TYR A 160 10.57 -8.56 -8.45
C TYR A 160 11.53 -8.76 -7.27
N TRP A 161 12.82 -8.93 -7.56
CA TRP A 161 13.82 -8.90 -6.50
C TRP A 161 13.95 -7.51 -5.90
N GLY A 162 14.21 -7.42 -4.60
CA GLY A 162 14.53 -6.15 -3.96
C GLY A 162 13.38 -5.14 -3.94
N MET A 163 12.22 -5.53 -3.43
CA MET A 163 11.02 -4.68 -3.31
C MET A 163 11.29 -3.29 -2.72
N ASP A 164 12.29 -3.16 -1.85
CA ASP A 164 12.63 -1.87 -1.25
C ASP A 164 13.13 -0.82 -2.25
N ARG A 165 13.59 -1.20 -3.45
CA ARG A 165 13.93 -0.22 -4.50
C ARG A 165 12.71 0.58 -4.95
N PHE A 166 11.55 -0.06 -5.03
CA PHE A 166 10.29 0.61 -5.35
C PHE A 166 9.78 1.45 -4.16
N ARG A 167 10.01 0.97 -2.91
CA ARG A 167 9.72 1.78 -1.73
C ARG A 167 10.62 3.02 -1.63
N ILE A 168 11.90 2.92 -2.00
CA ILE A 168 12.81 4.08 -2.10
C ILE A 168 12.27 5.09 -3.13
N GLN A 169 11.78 4.61 -4.28
CA GLN A 169 11.17 5.47 -5.31
C GLN A 169 9.91 6.16 -4.77
N ALA A 170 9.01 5.45 -4.11
CA ALA A 170 7.82 6.01 -3.49
C ALA A 170 8.16 7.01 -2.37
N LEU A 171 9.19 6.73 -1.55
CA LEU A 171 9.67 7.66 -0.54
C LEU A 171 10.24 8.94 -1.16
N GLY A 172 10.98 8.85 -2.25
CA GLY A 172 11.45 10.01 -3.00
C GLY A 172 10.30 10.88 -3.50
N LYS A 173 9.22 10.26 -3.99
CA LYS A 173 8.02 10.96 -4.43
C LYS A 173 7.33 11.70 -3.28
N ILE A 174 7.07 11.02 -2.16
CA ILE A 174 6.33 11.64 -1.05
C ILE A 174 7.11 12.81 -0.42
N ILE A 175 8.44 12.73 -0.33
CA ILE A 175 9.30 13.79 0.20
C ILE A 175 9.18 15.10 -0.61
N THR A 176 8.90 14.99 -1.90
CA THR A 176 8.76 16.16 -2.80
C THR A 176 7.33 16.65 -2.92
N GLN A 177 6.35 15.99 -2.32
CA GLN A 177 4.95 16.42 -2.42
C GLN A 177 4.70 17.73 -1.62
N PRO A 178 3.97 18.68 -2.22
CA PRO A 178 3.53 19.88 -1.51
C PRO A 178 2.62 19.52 -0.33
N GLY A 179 2.76 20.26 0.78
CA GLY A 179 1.89 20.09 1.94
C GLY A 179 2.25 18.94 2.89
N LEU A 180 3.28 18.16 2.60
CA LEU A 180 3.79 17.20 3.57
C LEU A 180 4.37 17.94 4.79
N SER A 181 3.94 17.58 6.01
CA SER A 181 4.44 18.21 7.23
C SER A 181 5.97 18.04 7.37
N ILE A 182 6.62 18.98 8.02
CA ILE A 182 8.08 18.95 8.25
C ILE A 182 8.47 17.65 8.95
N GLU A 183 7.72 17.22 9.96
CA GLU A 183 7.97 15.98 10.70
C GLU A 183 7.87 14.75 9.80
N ASN A 184 6.78 14.61 9.05
CA ASN A 184 6.59 13.51 8.12
C ASN A 184 7.67 13.47 7.04
N LYS A 185 8.09 14.64 6.54
CA LYS A 185 9.17 14.75 5.56
C LYS A 185 10.49 14.26 6.14
N GLN A 186 10.84 14.67 7.35
CA GLN A 186 12.06 14.22 8.02
C GLN A 186 12.06 12.71 8.26
N ASP A 187 10.93 12.14 8.70
CA ASP A 187 10.82 10.69 8.92
C ASP A 187 10.89 9.90 7.60
N ALA A 188 10.28 10.41 6.52
CA ALA A 188 10.39 9.83 5.19
C ALA A 188 11.84 9.87 4.66
N ILE A 189 12.55 10.98 4.84
CA ILE A 189 13.99 11.11 4.51
C ILE A 189 14.83 10.09 5.28
N LYS A 190 14.65 10.01 6.61
CA LYS A 190 15.36 9.02 7.44
C LYS A 190 15.15 7.60 6.93
N MET A 191 13.90 7.26 6.57
CA MET A 191 13.58 5.93 6.06
C MET A 191 14.18 5.69 4.67
N LEU A 192 14.13 6.66 3.76
CA LEU A 192 14.73 6.60 2.44
C LEU A 192 16.23 6.33 2.55
N VAL A 193 16.94 7.14 3.35
CA VAL A 193 18.39 6.98 3.58
C VAL A 193 18.71 5.61 4.19
N LYS A 194 17.94 5.16 5.18
CA LYS A 194 18.11 3.82 5.77
C LYS A 194 18.01 2.71 4.71
N LYS A 195 16.98 2.74 3.86
CA LYS A 195 16.77 1.74 2.80
C LYS A 195 17.85 1.84 1.72
N ALA A 196 18.22 3.04 1.30
CA ALA A 196 19.27 3.28 0.32
C ALA A 196 20.64 2.75 0.80
N LYS A 197 21.00 2.94 2.08
CA LYS A 197 22.20 2.36 2.68
C LYS A 197 22.23 0.83 2.62
N ILE A 198 21.10 0.17 2.87
CA ILE A 198 21.00 -1.29 2.77
C ILE A 198 21.25 -1.74 1.32
N PHE A 199 20.64 -1.05 0.34
CA PHE A 199 20.82 -1.37 -1.08
C PHE A 199 22.24 -1.11 -1.56
N ARG A 200 22.82 0.04 -1.21
CA ARG A 200 24.21 0.36 -1.51
C ARG A 200 25.16 -0.72 -0.98
N ASN A 201 25.03 -1.08 0.29
CA ASN A 201 25.88 -2.10 0.90
C ASN A 201 25.71 -3.47 0.25
N GLY A 202 24.47 -3.82 -0.11
CA GLY A 202 24.19 -5.04 -0.85
C GLY A 202 24.74 -5.02 -2.29
N ALA A 203 24.78 -3.87 -2.94
CA ALA A 203 25.40 -3.70 -4.26
C ALA A 203 26.93 -3.86 -4.19
N LEU A 204 27.58 -3.21 -3.21
CA LEU A 204 29.02 -3.34 -2.99
C LEU A 204 29.44 -4.79 -2.73
N LYS A 205 28.70 -5.55 -1.90
CA LYS A 205 28.98 -6.96 -1.65
C LYS A 205 28.87 -7.86 -2.88
N ARG A 206 28.27 -7.38 -3.96
CA ARG A 206 28.07 -8.10 -5.23
C ARG A 206 28.79 -7.46 -6.40
N ASP A 207 29.76 -6.58 -6.12
CA ASP A 207 30.58 -5.84 -7.10
C ASP A 207 29.75 -5.07 -8.14
N LYS A 208 28.54 -4.63 -7.75
CA LYS A 208 27.66 -3.81 -8.60
C LYS A 208 27.95 -2.32 -8.35
N ILE A 209 29.10 -1.85 -8.82
CA ILE A 209 29.65 -0.51 -8.48
C ILE A 209 28.71 0.62 -8.92
N GLU A 210 28.19 0.58 -10.15
CA GLU A 210 27.26 1.60 -10.65
C GLU A 210 25.98 1.72 -9.77
N SER A 211 25.44 0.58 -9.38
CA SER A 211 24.26 0.55 -8.48
C SER A 211 24.62 1.11 -7.10
N ALA A 212 25.82 0.80 -6.57
CA ALA A 212 26.27 1.36 -5.30
C ALA A 212 26.43 2.87 -5.36
N GLN A 213 27.01 3.39 -6.44
CA GLN A 213 27.16 4.83 -6.69
C GLN A 213 25.83 5.56 -6.77
N LEU A 214 24.84 4.97 -7.47
CA LEU A 214 23.49 5.53 -7.57
C LEU A 214 22.85 5.72 -6.18
N TYR A 215 22.92 4.68 -5.33
CA TYR A 215 22.38 4.79 -3.97
C TYR A 215 23.21 5.69 -3.06
N GLN A 216 24.53 5.81 -3.29
CA GLN A 216 25.36 6.76 -2.56
C GLN A 216 24.94 8.20 -2.89
N GLN A 217 24.80 8.56 -4.18
CA GLN A 217 24.33 9.88 -4.59
C GLN A 217 22.96 10.23 -4.01
N LEU A 218 22.06 9.24 -3.92
CA LEU A 218 20.76 9.43 -3.28
C LEU A 218 20.89 9.71 -1.78
N ILE A 219 21.80 9.01 -1.09
CA ILE A 219 22.07 9.21 0.34
C ILE A 219 22.62 10.63 0.55
N ASP A 220 23.62 11.04 -0.24
CA ASP A 220 24.27 12.34 -0.10
C ASP A 220 23.29 13.48 -0.28
N ARG A 221 22.37 13.36 -1.26
CA ARG A 221 21.31 14.36 -1.48
C ARG A 221 20.41 14.64 -0.28
N TYR A 222 20.25 13.68 0.61
CA TYR A 222 19.31 13.77 1.74
C TYR A 222 19.96 13.69 3.12
N GLN A 223 21.31 13.66 3.21
CA GLN A 223 22.05 13.65 4.48
C GLN A 223 22.62 15.04 4.85
N ASP A 224 22.65 15.98 3.89
CA ASP A 224 22.95 17.40 4.12
C ASP A 224 21.69 18.15 4.59
#